data_e5b9bbd4c4d00a2763db0b89004db68b
#
_entry.id   e5b9bbd4c4d00a2763db0b89004db68b
#
_cell.length_a   1.000
_cell.length_b   1.000
_cell.length_c   1.000
_cell.angle_alpha   90.00
_cell.angle_beta   90.00
_cell.angle_gamma   90.00
#
_symmetry.space_group_name_H-M   'P 1'
#
loop_
_entity.id
_entity.type
_entity.pdbx_description
1 polymer ?
#
loop_
_entity_poly.entity_id
_entity_poly.type
_entity_poly.pdbx_seq_one_letter_code
_entity_poly.pdbx_strand_id
1 'polypeptide(L)'
;MKKRIVSVLLVMALLVPTVTACHDSSKDNQATKDVEATGYNPEEAAKKFDFGELSEEDKNYTIEMGYFNCDHMVGAIIGEKAGIYKALGLNVNVTKSGETLKALTSGAMDVGYTGIEGAIRAVNQGAPFSMAAANHMGGSRYLVVSNDITEPSQLVGKTISMTAEPEIDPEFLTWSKKLGIPADASSYNIVDMGSQDAMFALKAGQIDAFTCCDPYASIAEFEGFGHILGIGWGAANVDSDATADTWGLCCIYAMSNDFKEKHPELARRLVYAHEMAIEYMYTHPYNAAMMFADGFDVDPT
;
A
#
# COMPACT_ATOMS: atom_id res chain seq x y z
N MET A 1 -34.31 20.66 61.90
CA MET A 1 -34.84 20.34 60.57
C MET A 1 -33.69 19.87 59.71
N LYS A 2 -33.53 18.54 59.57
CA LYS A 2 -32.44 17.94 58.76
C LYS A 2 -32.99 17.62 57.38
N LYS A 3 -32.48 18.30 56.33
CA LYS A 3 -32.78 17.99 54.94
C LYS A 3 -31.89 16.82 54.48
N ARG A 4 -32.52 15.68 54.13
CA ARG A 4 -31.88 14.54 53.48
C ARG A 4 -31.75 14.85 51.99
N ILE A 5 -30.50 14.86 51.49
CA ILE A 5 -30.21 14.90 50.06
C ILE A 5 -30.17 13.45 49.59
N VAL A 6 -31.07 13.10 48.69
CA VAL A 6 -31.09 11.81 48.01
C VAL A 6 -30.25 11.96 46.74
N SER A 7 -29.08 11.33 46.71
CA SER A 7 -28.26 11.24 45.51
C SER A 7 -28.81 10.11 44.64
N VAL A 8 -29.31 10.48 43.46
CA VAL A 8 -29.69 9.53 42.43
C VAL A 8 -28.40 9.25 41.60
N LEU A 9 -27.87 8.05 41.78
CA LEU A 9 -26.79 7.52 40.92
C LEU A 9 -27.42 7.08 39.59
N LEU A 10 -27.16 7.87 38.53
CA LEU A 10 -27.49 7.51 37.15
C LEU A 10 -26.41 6.56 36.64
N VAL A 11 -26.70 5.27 36.62
CA VAL A 11 -25.85 4.27 35.96
C VAL A 11 -26.09 4.39 34.44
N MET A 12 -25.19 5.08 33.74
CA MET A 12 -25.12 5.02 32.28
C MET A 12 -24.50 3.68 31.90
N ALA A 13 -25.33 2.74 31.47
CA ALA A 13 -24.85 1.54 30.76
C ALA A 13 -24.34 1.97 29.38
N LEU A 14 -23.02 2.04 29.23
CA LEU A 14 -22.37 2.13 27.93
C LEU A 14 -22.58 0.78 27.19
N LEU A 15 -23.57 0.75 26.32
CA LEU A 15 -23.68 -0.25 25.27
C LEU A 15 -22.54 0.02 24.28
N VAL A 16 -21.44 -0.68 24.44
CA VAL A 16 -20.40 -0.81 23.39
C VAL A 16 -21.01 -1.74 22.34
N PRO A 17 -21.27 -1.28 21.10
CA PRO A 17 -21.60 -2.20 20.04
C PRO A 17 -20.31 -3.02 19.77
N THR A 18 -20.33 -4.30 20.11
CA THR A 18 -19.40 -5.26 19.57
C THR A 18 -19.66 -5.31 18.06
N VAL A 19 -18.85 -4.58 17.29
CA VAL A 19 -18.77 -4.79 15.86
C VAL A 19 -18.10 -6.16 15.70
N THR A 20 -18.92 -7.19 15.65
CA THR A 20 -18.51 -8.47 15.09
C THR A 20 -18.25 -8.16 13.63
N ALA A 21 -16.99 -8.09 13.23
CA ALA A 21 -16.62 -8.12 11.82
C ALA A 21 -17.10 -9.49 11.31
N CYS A 22 -18.32 -9.52 10.79
CA CYS A 22 -18.74 -10.62 9.94
C CYS A 22 -17.85 -10.52 8.69
N HIS A 23 -16.88 -11.42 8.60
CA HIS A 23 -16.22 -11.68 7.33
C HIS A 23 -17.32 -11.98 6.32
N ASP A 24 -17.45 -11.13 5.30
CA ASP A 24 -18.54 -11.25 4.34
C ASP A 24 -18.22 -12.39 3.38
N SER A 25 -18.68 -13.59 3.73
CA SER A 25 -18.51 -14.81 2.91
C SER A 25 -19.06 -14.66 1.48
N SER A 26 -19.82 -13.60 1.19
CA SER A 26 -20.32 -13.31 -0.16
C SER A 26 -19.22 -12.76 -1.07
N LYS A 27 -18.29 -11.94 -0.51
CA LYS A 27 -17.14 -11.40 -1.26
C LYS A 27 -16.14 -12.51 -1.63
N ASP A 28 -15.86 -13.43 -0.71
CA ASP A 28 -14.98 -14.57 -0.98
C ASP A 28 -15.54 -15.48 -2.08
N ASN A 29 -16.85 -15.69 -2.08
CA ASN A 29 -17.53 -16.46 -3.12
C ASN A 29 -17.49 -15.76 -4.49
N GLN A 30 -17.53 -14.43 -4.53
CA GLN A 30 -17.44 -13.67 -5.78
C GLN A 30 -16.02 -13.73 -6.35
N ALA A 31 -15.00 -13.48 -5.54
CA ALA A 31 -13.60 -13.56 -5.95
C ALA A 31 -13.25 -14.96 -6.51
N THR A 32 -13.73 -16.04 -5.86
CA THR A 32 -13.53 -17.41 -6.35
C THR A 32 -14.21 -17.64 -7.70
N LYS A 33 -15.43 -17.11 -7.89
CA LYS A 33 -16.15 -17.22 -9.19
C LYS A 33 -15.43 -16.45 -10.30
N ASP A 34 -14.86 -15.29 -9.99
CA ASP A 34 -14.11 -14.48 -10.96
C ASP A 34 -12.83 -15.20 -11.40
N VAL A 35 -12.14 -15.86 -10.48
CA VAL A 35 -10.97 -16.72 -10.78
C VAL A 35 -11.36 -17.90 -11.64
N GLU A 36 -12.45 -18.61 -11.31
CA GLU A 36 -12.98 -19.72 -12.13
C GLU A 36 -13.36 -19.25 -13.53
N ALA A 37 -13.96 -18.06 -13.67
CA ALA A 37 -14.35 -17.50 -14.96
C ALA A 37 -13.16 -17.18 -15.88
N THR A 38 -11.96 -16.93 -15.31
CA THR A 38 -10.74 -16.68 -16.08
C THR A 38 -10.09 -17.95 -16.60
N GLY A 39 -10.44 -19.10 -16.06
CA GLY A 39 -9.75 -20.38 -16.32
C GLY A 39 -8.36 -20.47 -15.68
N TYR A 40 -8.00 -19.55 -14.80
CA TYR A 40 -6.73 -19.62 -14.07
C TYR A 40 -6.75 -20.79 -13.08
N ASN A 41 -5.68 -21.58 -13.11
CA ASN A 41 -5.49 -22.68 -12.18
C ASN A 41 -4.16 -22.48 -11.43
N PRO A 42 -4.22 -22.03 -10.18
CA PRO A 42 -2.99 -21.76 -9.41
C PRO A 42 -2.17 -23.02 -9.12
N GLU A 43 -2.80 -24.19 -9.02
CA GLU A 43 -2.10 -25.46 -8.79
C GLU A 43 -1.29 -25.87 -10.03
N GLU A 44 -1.84 -25.66 -11.24
CA GLU A 44 -1.10 -25.87 -12.50
C GLU A 44 0.03 -24.85 -12.64
N ALA A 45 -0.23 -23.59 -12.35
CA ALA A 45 0.77 -22.53 -12.40
C ALA A 45 1.94 -22.79 -11.42
N ALA A 46 1.66 -23.37 -10.25
CA ALA A 46 2.66 -23.73 -9.27
C ALA A 46 3.60 -24.86 -9.70
N LYS A 47 3.19 -25.71 -10.67
CA LYS A 47 4.02 -26.85 -11.12
C LYS A 47 5.34 -26.47 -11.80
N LYS A 48 5.47 -25.22 -12.22
CA LYS A 48 6.73 -24.72 -12.79
C LYS A 48 7.85 -24.56 -11.75
N PHE A 49 7.50 -24.57 -10.46
CA PHE A 49 8.46 -24.41 -9.38
C PHE A 49 8.81 -25.73 -8.73
N ASP A 50 10.06 -25.88 -8.37
CA ASP A 50 10.55 -27.00 -7.56
C ASP A 50 10.67 -26.54 -6.10
N PHE A 51 9.83 -27.10 -5.24
CA PHE A 51 9.83 -26.81 -3.80
C PHE A 51 9.74 -28.13 -3.00
N GLY A 52 10.38 -28.09 -1.81
CA GLY A 52 10.40 -29.22 -0.90
C GLY A 52 9.08 -29.46 -0.19
N GLU A 53 9.01 -30.52 0.58
CA GLU A 53 7.89 -30.78 1.47
C GLU A 53 7.95 -29.82 2.67
N LEU A 54 6.78 -29.35 3.09
CA LEU A 54 6.66 -28.58 4.33
C LEU A 54 6.74 -29.49 5.56
N SER A 55 7.45 -29.04 6.57
CA SER A 55 7.42 -29.67 7.90
C SER A 55 6.02 -29.55 8.51
N GLU A 56 5.72 -30.36 9.51
CA GLU A 56 4.42 -30.23 10.23
C GLU A 56 4.30 -28.90 10.97
N GLU A 57 5.41 -28.30 11.37
CA GLU A 57 5.45 -26.95 11.94
C GLU A 57 5.05 -25.92 10.88
N ASP A 58 5.69 -25.96 9.72
CA ASP A 58 5.43 -25.03 8.62
C ASP A 58 3.99 -25.12 8.07
N LYS A 59 3.43 -26.34 7.99
CA LYS A 59 2.03 -26.53 7.57
C LYS A 59 1.01 -25.85 8.48
N ASN A 60 1.36 -25.69 9.75
CA ASN A 60 0.51 -25.06 10.76
C ASN A 60 0.90 -23.61 11.08
N TYR A 61 1.97 -23.10 10.47
CA TYR A 61 2.43 -21.74 10.69
C TYR A 61 1.53 -20.76 9.95
N THR A 62 1.09 -19.70 10.65
CA THR A 62 0.36 -18.59 10.02
C THR A 62 1.34 -17.47 9.74
N ILE A 63 1.49 -17.13 8.47
CA ILE A 63 2.38 -16.09 7.99
C ILE A 63 1.67 -14.75 8.09
N GLU A 64 2.23 -13.81 8.83
CA GLU A 64 1.71 -12.44 8.92
C GLU A 64 2.27 -11.59 7.80
N MET A 65 1.40 -11.19 6.85
CA MET A 65 1.76 -10.38 5.69
C MET A 65 1.11 -9.01 5.72
N GLY A 66 1.91 -7.97 5.49
CA GLY A 66 1.42 -6.60 5.40
C GLY A 66 1.57 -5.99 4.02
N TYR A 67 0.61 -5.14 3.64
CA TYR A 67 0.74 -4.28 2.48
C TYR A 67 0.21 -2.88 2.77
N PHE A 68 0.83 -1.89 2.16
CA PHE A 68 0.38 -0.50 2.22
C PHE A 68 -0.69 -0.25 1.15
N ASN A 69 -1.54 0.73 1.37
CA ASN A 69 -2.61 1.11 0.43
C ASN A 69 -2.05 1.84 -0.80
N CYS A 70 -1.47 1.07 -1.71
CA CYS A 70 -0.80 1.51 -2.93
C CYS A 70 -0.97 0.43 -4.00
N ASP A 71 -1.26 0.82 -5.22
CA ASP A 71 -1.48 -0.08 -6.37
C ASP A 71 -0.31 -1.03 -6.63
N HIS A 72 0.90 -0.61 -6.33
CA HIS A 72 2.09 -1.46 -6.46
C HIS A 72 2.10 -2.68 -5.54
N MET A 73 1.29 -2.70 -4.50
CA MET A 73 1.29 -3.74 -3.48
C MET A 73 0.15 -4.75 -3.65
N VAL A 74 -0.53 -4.70 -4.78
CA VAL A 74 -1.67 -5.58 -5.12
C VAL A 74 -1.32 -7.05 -5.14
N GLY A 75 -0.05 -7.42 -5.28
CA GLY A 75 0.42 -8.80 -5.25
C GLY A 75 0.00 -9.58 -4.00
N ALA A 76 -0.12 -8.92 -2.84
CA ALA A 76 -0.62 -9.52 -1.62
C ALA A 76 -2.09 -9.98 -1.78
N ILE A 77 -2.92 -9.11 -2.34
CA ILE A 77 -4.36 -9.35 -2.56
C ILE A 77 -4.57 -10.42 -3.64
N ILE A 78 -3.83 -10.34 -4.74
CA ILE A 78 -3.89 -11.32 -5.83
C ILE A 78 -3.49 -12.70 -5.30
N GLY A 79 -2.41 -12.78 -4.51
CA GLY A 79 -1.96 -14.04 -3.92
C GLY A 79 -3.05 -14.75 -3.11
N GLU A 80 -3.83 -13.98 -2.36
CA GLU A 80 -4.98 -14.48 -1.60
C GLU A 80 -6.16 -14.84 -2.51
N LYS A 81 -6.65 -13.86 -3.28
CA LYS A 81 -7.91 -13.99 -4.04
C LYS A 81 -7.82 -14.93 -5.25
N ALA A 82 -6.65 -15.02 -5.88
CA ALA A 82 -6.41 -16.00 -6.95
C ALA A 82 -6.05 -17.40 -6.42
N GLY A 83 -6.08 -17.62 -5.11
CA GLY A 83 -5.82 -18.92 -4.50
C GLY A 83 -4.36 -19.38 -4.56
N ILE A 84 -3.43 -18.48 -4.86
CA ILE A 84 -2.00 -18.76 -5.04
C ILE A 84 -1.39 -19.27 -3.74
N TYR A 85 -1.64 -18.58 -2.62
CA TYR A 85 -1.12 -19.01 -1.32
C TYR A 85 -1.56 -20.43 -0.97
N LYS A 86 -2.85 -20.72 -1.16
CA LYS A 86 -3.41 -22.05 -0.91
C LYS A 86 -2.77 -23.11 -1.80
N ALA A 87 -2.60 -22.85 -3.09
CA ALA A 87 -1.98 -23.78 -4.04
C ALA A 87 -0.52 -24.10 -3.67
N LEU A 88 0.18 -23.15 -3.05
CA LEU A 88 1.54 -23.34 -2.53
C LEU A 88 1.57 -23.90 -1.09
N GLY A 89 0.43 -24.24 -0.49
CA GLY A 89 0.35 -24.75 0.88
C GLY A 89 0.71 -23.71 1.94
N LEU A 90 0.52 -22.44 1.66
CA LEU A 90 0.78 -21.32 2.56
C LEU A 90 -0.49 -20.90 3.28
N ASN A 91 -0.40 -20.74 4.60
CA ASN A 91 -1.45 -20.14 5.42
C ASN A 91 -1.05 -18.68 5.71
N VAL A 92 -1.62 -17.72 4.98
CA VAL A 92 -1.23 -16.31 5.01
C VAL A 92 -2.37 -15.46 5.55
N ASN A 93 -2.09 -14.66 6.57
CA ASN A 93 -2.96 -13.62 7.07
C ASN A 93 -2.56 -12.28 6.42
N VAL A 94 -3.34 -11.83 5.44
CA VAL A 94 -3.05 -10.62 4.66
C VAL A 94 -3.69 -9.40 5.31
N THR A 95 -2.89 -8.41 5.71
CA THR A 95 -3.35 -7.21 6.41
C THR A 95 -2.99 -5.94 5.67
N LYS A 96 -4.00 -5.12 5.34
CA LYS A 96 -3.81 -3.74 4.87
C LYS A 96 -3.37 -2.86 6.03
N SER A 97 -2.18 -2.23 5.94
CA SER A 97 -1.62 -1.43 7.03
C SER A 97 -0.68 -0.34 6.52
N GLY A 98 -0.91 0.90 6.96
CA GLY A 98 0.05 2.00 6.77
C GLY A 98 1.37 1.81 7.54
N GLU A 99 1.42 0.85 8.48
CA GLU A 99 2.53 0.62 9.40
C GLU A 99 3.37 -0.63 9.04
N THR A 100 3.25 -1.14 7.81
CA THR A 100 3.94 -2.37 7.37
C THR A 100 5.44 -2.35 7.66
N LEU A 101 6.12 -1.23 7.35
CA LEU A 101 7.56 -1.09 7.61
C LEU A 101 7.88 -1.18 9.11
N LYS A 102 7.07 -0.55 9.95
CA LYS A 102 7.24 -0.59 11.41
C LYS A 102 6.95 -1.97 11.98
N ALA A 103 5.94 -2.66 11.45
CA ALA A 103 5.62 -4.02 11.85
C ALA A 103 6.72 -5.03 11.47
N LEU A 104 7.31 -4.92 10.27
CA LEU A 104 8.50 -5.66 9.87
C LEU A 104 9.70 -5.36 10.78
N THR A 105 9.92 -4.08 11.12
CA THR A 105 11.03 -3.65 11.99
C THR A 105 10.88 -4.20 13.41
N SER A 106 9.66 -4.30 13.91
CA SER A 106 9.38 -4.81 15.26
C SER A 106 9.26 -6.33 15.33
N GLY A 107 9.25 -7.03 14.18
CA GLY A 107 9.01 -8.47 14.11
C GLY A 107 7.54 -8.87 14.29
N ALA A 108 6.60 -7.93 14.14
CA ALA A 108 5.16 -8.19 14.18
C ALA A 108 4.60 -8.70 12.85
N MET A 109 5.39 -8.66 11.78
CA MET A 109 5.09 -9.23 10.47
C MET A 109 6.29 -10.04 9.96
N ASP A 110 5.99 -11.12 9.29
CA ASP A 110 7.00 -12.00 8.67
C ASP A 110 7.43 -11.48 7.31
N VAL A 111 6.48 -10.94 6.56
CA VAL A 111 6.69 -10.46 5.18
C VAL A 111 5.79 -9.25 4.90
N GLY A 112 6.22 -8.39 4.00
CA GLY A 112 5.39 -7.24 3.62
C GLY A 112 5.94 -6.46 2.45
N TYR A 113 5.04 -5.70 1.85
CA TYR A 113 5.36 -4.77 0.78
C TYR A 113 5.65 -3.39 1.37
N THR A 114 6.77 -2.80 0.99
CA THR A 114 7.17 -1.47 1.50
C THR A 114 8.01 -0.71 0.48
N GLY A 115 8.08 0.62 0.63
CA GLY A 115 8.93 1.47 -0.19
C GLY A 115 10.42 1.25 0.10
N ILE A 116 11.26 1.26 -0.95
CA ILE A 116 12.70 0.99 -0.85
C ILE A 116 13.44 1.99 0.03
N GLU A 117 13.09 3.26 -0.02
CA GLU A 117 13.78 4.30 0.76
C GLU A 117 13.61 4.12 2.27
N GLY A 118 12.36 3.89 2.70
CA GLY A 118 12.06 3.60 4.10
C GLY A 118 12.77 2.33 4.56
N ALA A 119 12.77 1.29 3.72
CA ALA A 119 13.46 0.03 4.00
C ALA A 119 14.97 0.21 4.16
N ILE A 120 15.64 0.96 3.28
CA ILE A 120 17.07 1.26 3.38
C ILE A 120 17.38 1.97 4.70
N ARG A 121 16.59 2.99 5.04
CA ARG A 121 16.77 3.72 6.31
C ARG A 121 16.60 2.81 7.52
N ALA A 122 15.56 1.97 7.53
CA ALA A 122 15.29 1.04 8.63
C ALA A 122 16.40 -0.01 8.79
N VAL A 123 16.84 -0.63 7.69
CA VAL A 123 17.91 -1.63 7.72
C VAL A 123 19.25 -1.00 8.16
N ASN A 124 19.55 0.23 7.72
CA ASN A 124 20.73 0.96 8.18
C ASN A 124 20.68 1.30 9.68
N GLN A 125 19.50 1.32 10.27
CA GLN A 125 19.27 1.48 11.73
C GLN A 125 19.18 0.13 12.46
N GLY A 126 19.39 -0.98 11.77
CA GLY A 126 19.43 -2.32 12.36
C GLY A 126 18.10 -3.09 12.30
N ALA A 127 17.15 -2.67 11.47
CA ALA A 127 15.91 -3.44 11.30
C ALA A 127 16.18 -4.86 10.78
N PRO A 128 15.55 -5.91 11.36
CA PRO A 128 15.91 -7.31 11.14
C PRO A 128 15.19 -7.93 9.93
N PHE A 129 15.16 -7.24 8.81
CA PHE A 129 14.59 -7.77 7.57
C PHE A 129 15.48 -7.47 6.37
N SER A 130 15.20 -8.09 5.25
CA SER A 130 15.87 -7.82 3.98
C SER A 130 14.91 -7.93 2.80
N MET A 131 15.31 -7.40 1.66
CA MET A 131 14.59 -7.56 0.41
C MET A 131 14.63 -9.03 -0.03
N ALA A 132 13.46 -9.64 -0.20
CA ALA A 132 13.30 -10.99 -0.73
C ALA A 132 13.10 -10.97 -2.26
N ALA A 133 12.40 -9.94 -2.77
CA ALA A 133 12.22 -9.71 -4.19
C ALA A 133 12.05 -8.21 -4.48
N ALA A 134 12.36 -7.81 -5.72
CA ALA A 134 11.89 -6.55 -6.26
C ALA A 134 10.37 -6.65 -6.47
N ASN A 135 9.66 -5.54 -6.25
CA ASN A 135 8.22 -5.52 -6.47
C ASN A 135 7.84 -4.56 -7.60
N HIS A 136 8.23 -3.31 -7.52
CA HIS A 136 7.88 -2.31 -8.53
C HIS A 136 9.08 -1.45 -8.92
N MET A 137 9.23 -1.24 -10.24
CA MET A 137 10.25 -0.39 -10.85
C MET A 137 9.62 0.89 -11.37
N GLY A 138 10.32 2.01 -11.21
CA GLY A 138 9.90 3.30 -11.72
C GLY A 138 9.21 4.22 -10.72
N GLY A 139 8.50 3.71 -9.75
CA GLY A 139 7.72 4.48 -8.78
C GLY A 139 6.40 5.03 -9.33
N SER A 140 5.51 5.46 -8.45
CA SER A 140 4.35 6.28 -8.77
C SER A 140 4.07 7.22 -7.60
N ARG A 141 4.74 8.35 -7.61
CA ARG A 141 4.52 9.42 -6.65
C ARG A 141 4.00 10.65 -7.38
N TYR A 142 2.97 11.26 -6.85
CA TYR A 142 2.26 12.35 -7.48
C TYR A 142 2.15 13.54 -6.52
N LEU A 143 2.27 14.75 -7.09
CA LEU A 143 1.83 15.99 -6.47
C LEU A 143 0.47 16.34 -7.09
N VAL A 144 -0.58 16.16 -6.34
CA VAL A 144 -1.96 16.46 -6.74
C VAL A 144 -2.39 17.79 -6.13
N VAL A 145 -3.02 18.63 -6.91
CA VAL A 145 -3.48 19.95 -6.49
C VAL A 145 -4.98 20.13 -6.77
N SER A 146 -5.61 21.04 -6.04
CA SER A 146 -6.99 21.48 -6.33
C SER A 146 -7.09 22.14 -7.71
N ASN A 147 -8.26 22.12 -8.33
CA ASN A 147 -8.49 22.72 -9.64
C ASN A 147 -8.32 24.24 -9.67
N ASP A 148 -8.27 24.89 -8.51
CA ASP A 148 -8.01 26.34 -8.41
C ASP A 148 -6.54 26.69 -8.64
N ILE A 149 -5.63 25.72 -8.55
CA ILE A 149 -4.20 25.88 -8.82
C ILE A 149 -3.94 25.51 -10.27
N THR A 150 -3.89 26.50 -11.14
CA THR A 150 -3.68 26.33 -12.59
C THR A 150 -2.23 26.56 -13.01
N GLU A 151 -1.45 27.22 -12.14
CA GLU A 151 -0.04 27.52 -12.38
C GLU A 151 0.79 27.10 -11.14
N PRO A 152 1.97 26.49 -11.31
CA PRO A 152 2.78 26.00 -10.20
C PRO A 152 3.07 27.06 -9.11
N SER A 153 3.28 28.31 -9.51
CA SER A 153 3.57 29.41 -8.58
C SER A 153 2.44 29.68 -7.58
N GLN A 154 1.21 29.31 -7.89
CA GLN A 154 0.05 29.46 -7.00
C GLN A 154 0.08 28.50 -5.81
N LEU A 155 0.95 27.48 -5.85
CA LEU A 155 1.14 26.56 -4.75
C LEU A 155 1.86 27.20 -3.53
N VAL A 156 2.62 28.28 -3.76
CA VAL A 156 3.29 29.01 -2.68
C VAL A 156 2.29 29.61 -1.71
N GLY A 157 2.49 29.36 -0.42
CA GLY A 157 1.59 29.76 0.67
C GLY A 157 0.37 28.86 0.89
N LYS A 158 0.24 27.80 0.09
CA LYS A 158 -0.86 26.86 0.17
C LYS A 158 -0.63 25.74 1.20
N THR A 159 -1.69 25.05 1.55
CA THR A 159 -1.64 23.92 2.47
C THR A 159 -1.41 22.63 1.70
N ILE A 160 -0.29 21.95 1.99
CA ILE A 160 0.11 20.70 1.31
C ILE A 160 0.20 19.58 2.35
N SER A 161 -0.43 18.45 2.07
CA SER A 161 -0.20 17.23 2.84
C SER A 161 0.96 16.44 2.27
N MET A 162 1.99 16.24 3.08
CA MET A 162 3.17 15.42 2.77
C MET A 162 3.77 14.84 4.06
N THR A 163 4.41 13.68 3.95
CA THR A 163 4.98 12.93 5.08
C THR A 163 6.43 13.32 5.42
N ALA A 164 7.06 14.10 4.57
CA ALA A 164 8.42 14.63 4.78
C ALA A 164 8.44 16.10 4.44
N GLU A 165 9.36 16.84 5.05
CA GLU A 165 9.57 18.25 4.70
C GLU A 165 10.07 18.39 3.26
N PRO A 166 9.67 19.45 2.54
CA PRO A 166 10.04 19.68 1.14
C PRO A 166 11.55 19.61 0.85
N GLU A 167 12.39 20.07 1.79
CA GLU A 167 13.85 20.13 1.64
C GLU A 167 14.53 18.76 1.64
N ILE A 168 13.86 17.75 2.15
CA ILE A 168 14.41 16.38 2.28
C ILE A 168 13.62 15.33 1.53
N ASP A 169 12.51 15.71 0.89
CA ASP A 169 11.72 14.83 0.02
C ASP A 169 12.32 14.85 -1.40
N PRO A 170 12.91 13.73 -1.90
CA PRO A 170 13.61 13.72 -3.19
C PRO A 170 12.68 14.02 -4.38
N GLU A 171 11.44 13.57 -4.31
CA GLU A 171 10.45 13.85 -5.35
C GLU A 171 10.06 15.32 -5.35
N PHE A 172 9.78 15.89 -4.16
CA PHE A 172 9.44 17.30 -4.06
C PHE A 172 10.59 18.22 -4.51
N LEU A 173 11.83 17.87 -4.19
CA LEU A 173 13.02 18.57 -4.70
C LEU A 173 13.10 18.53 -6.24
N THR A 174 12.74 17.40 -6.82
CA THR A 174 12.68 17.25 -8.28
C THR A 174 11.57 18.10 -8.89
N TRP A 175 10.37 18.06 -8.31
CA TRP A 175 9.23 18.89 -8.74
C TRP A 175 9.53 20.38 -8.60
N SER A 176 10.09 20.80 -7.46
CA SER A 176 10.45 22.19 -7.20
C SER A 176 11.34 22.76 -8.31
N LYS A 177 12.36 22.00 -8.70
CA LYS A 177 13.27 22.39 -9.75
C LYS A 177 12.58 22.50 -11.12
N LYS A 178 11.70 21.55 -11.44
CA LYS A 178 11.00 21.51 -12.73
C LYS A 178 9.91 22.54 -12.86
N LEU A 179 9.12 22.69 -11.80
CA LEU A 179 7.99 23.58 -11.75
C LEU A 179 8.37 25.01 -11.38
N GLY A 180 9.65 25.26 -11.03
CA GLY A 180 10.13 26.58 -10.64
C GLY A 180 9.54 27.07 -9.32
N ILE A 181 9.20 26.17 -8.38
CA ILE A 181 8.64 26.48 -7.07
C ILE A 181 9.70 26.29 -5.97
N PRO A 182 9.60 26.98 -4.83
CA PRO A 182 10.52 26.78 -3.71
C PRO A 182 10.50 25.33 -3.18
N ALA A 183 11.66 24.84 -2.74
CA ALA A 183 11.77 23.59 -1.98
C ALA A 183 11.87 23.82 -0.47
N ASP A 184 11.50 24.98 0.02
CA ASP A 184 11.62 25.43 1.39
C ASP A 184 10.26 25.28 2.09
N ALA A 185 10.22 24.54 3.20
CA ALA A 185 8.98 24.30 3.98
C ALA A 185 8.30 25.60 4.41
N SER A 186 9.06 26.66 4.67
CA SER A 186 8.48 27.97 5.05
C SER A 186 7.66 28.62 3.93
N SER A 187 7.77 28.12 2.71
CA SER A 187 6.96 28.56 1.57
C SER A 187 5.55 27.96 1.54
N TYR A 188 5.23 27.01 2.43
CA TYR A 188 3.98 26.28 2.44
C TYR A 188 3.45 26.09 3.86
N ASN A 189 2.17 25.69 3.99
CA ASN A 189 1.61 25.15 5.22
C ASN A 189 1.63 23.63 5.13
N ILE A 190 2.63 22.98 5.72
CA ILE A 190 2.77 21.53 5.66
C ILE A 190 1.92 20.88 6.74
N VAL A 191 1.15 19.85 6.33
CA VAL A 191 0.40 18.97 7.22
C VAL A 191 0.74 17.51 6.87
N ASP A 192 0.71 16.64 7.87
CA ASP A 192 0.96 15.20 7.70
C ASP A 192 -0.36 14.44 7.81
N MET A 193 -0.84 13.89 6.69
CA MET A 193 -2.03 13.05 6.60
C MET A 193 -1.71 11.82 5.76
N GLY A 194 -2.36 10.69 6.07
CA GLY A 194 -2.37 9.53 5.17
C GLY A 194 -2.98 9.90 3.80
N SER A 195 -2.51 9.29 2.71
CA SER A 195 -2.92 9.66 1.35
C SER A 195 -4.44 9.64 1.13
N GLN A 196 -5.16 8.69 1.74
CA GLN A 196 -6.62 8.63 1.65
C GLN A 196 -7.30 9.81 2.36
N ASP A 197 -6.84 10.14 3.56
CA ASP A 197 -7.39 11.27 4.33
C ASP A 197 -7.08 12.59 3.64
N ALA A 198 -5.86 12.73 3.08
CA ALA A 198 -5.45 13.89 2.32
C ALA A 198 -6.29 14.07 1.04
N MET A 199 -6.61 12.98 0.32
CA MET A 199 -7.51 13.01 -0.84
C MET A 199 -8.89 13.54 -0.44
N PHE A 200 -9.48 13.04 0.65
CA PHE A 200 -10.76 13.55 1.14
C PHE A 200 -10.68 14.99 1.61
N ALA A 201 -9.59 15.39 2.25
CA ALA A 201 -9.35 16.77 2.68
C ALA A 201 -9.25 17.72 1.47
N LEU A 202 -8.56 17.32 0.37
CA LEU A 202 -8.53 18.07 -0.88
C LEU A 202 -9.95 18.21 -1.47
N LYS A 203 -10.68 17.10 -1.57
CA LYS A 203 -12.06 17.09 -2.07
C LYS A 203 -13.00 17.99 -1.27
N ALA A 204 -12.78 18.10 0.04
CA ALA A 204 -13.51 18.97 0.95
C ALA A 204 -13.02 20.43 0.97
N GLY A 205 -11.96 20.77 0.23
CA GLY A 205 -11.35 22.11 0.22
C GLY A 205 -10.64 22.49 1.53
N GLN A 206 -10.21 21.51 2.32
CA GLN A 206 -9.49 21.71 3.59
C GLN A 206 -7.98 21.87 3.40
N ILE A 207 -7.46 21.32 2.32
CA ILE A 207 -6.08 21.48 1.86
C ILE A 207 -6.08 21.83 0.38
N ASP A 208 -4.96 22.35 -0.11
CA ASP A 208 -4.83 22.78 -1.52
C ASP A 208 -4.09 21.76 -2.38
N ALA A 209 -3.26 20.92 -1.75
CA ALA A 209 -2.45 19.90 -2.43
C ALA A 209 -2.11 18.73 -1.52
N PHE A 210 -1.74 17.59 -2.11
CA PHE A 210 -1.16 16.46 -1.37
C PHE A 210 -0.22 15.65 -2.24
N THR A 211 0.72 14.95 -1.58
CA THR A 211 1.58 13.97 -2.23
C THR A 211 1.04 12.56 -1.96
N CYS A 212 1.00 11.73 -2.99
CA CYS A 212 0.44 10.38 -2.88
C CYS A 212 1.04 9.43 -3.91
N CYS A 213 0.71 8.15 -3.77
CA CYS A 213 0.76 7.16 -4.84
C CYS A 213 -0.66 6.87 -5.37
N ASP A 214 -0.78 6.09 -6.45
CA ASP A 214 -2.09 5.63 -6.88
C ASP A 214 -2.72 4.68 -5.82
N PRO A 215 -4.08 4.62 -5.79
CA PRO A 215 -5.03 5.17 -6.78
C PRO A 215 -5.48 6.62 -6.53
N TYR A 216 -4.98 7.29 -5.51
CA TYR A 216 -5.54 8.57 -5.04
C TYR A 216 -5.40 9.72 -6.03
N ALA A 217 -4.30 9.74 -6.80
CA ALA A 217 -4.11 10.73 -7.86
C ALA A 217 -5.12 10.53 -8.99
N SER A 218 -5.27 9.28 -9.44
CA SER A 218 -6.22 8.89 -10.49
C SER A 218 -7.67 9.16 -10.07
N ILE A 219 -8.03 8.90 -8.80
CA ILE A 219 -9.37 9.22 -8.27
C ILE A 219 -9.63 10.73 -8.30
N ALA A 220 -8.65 11.56 -7.92
CA ALA A 220 -8.81 13.00 -7.92
C ALA A 220 -9.11 13.56 -9.32
N GLU A 221 -8.41 13.05 -10.34
CA GLU A 221 -8.66 13.42 -11.75
C GLU A 221 -9.97 12.84 -12.27
N PHE A 222 -10.26 11.57 -12.03
CA PHE A 222 -11.49 10.92 -12.49
C PHE A 222 -12.75 11.57 -11.90
N GLU A 223 -12.76 11.87 -10.61
CA GLU A 223 -13.87 12.54 -9.95
C GLU A 223 -13.88 14.07 -10.19
N GLY A 224 -12.82 14.64 -10.77
CA GLY A 224 -12.75 16.02 -11.21
C GLY A 224 -12.60 17.06 -10.08
N PHE A 225 -12.10 16.68 -8.89
CA PHE A 225 -11.86 17.61 -7.79
C PHE A 225 -10.41 18.08 -7.67
N GLY A 226 -9.48 17.50 -8.43
CA GLY A 226 -8.07 17.84 -8.46
C GLY A 226 -7.41 17.35 -9.75
N HIS A 227 -6.15 17.72 -9.94
CA HIS A 227 -5.32 17.24 -11.03
C HIS A 227 -3.87 17.06 -10.63
N ILE A 228 -3.13 16.28 -11.41
CA ILE A 228 -1.71 16.01 -11.17
C ILE A 228 -0.90 17.19 -11.69
N LEU A 229 -0.17 17.86 -10.79
CA LEU A 229 0.75 18.93 -11.11
C LEU A 229 2.19 18.41 -11.31
N GLY A 230 2.58 17.37 -10.57
CA GLY A 230 3.90 16.76 -10.64
C GLY A 230 3.85 15.25 -10.56
N ILE A 231 4.65 14.59 -11.38
CA ILE A 231 4.84 13.15 -11.38
C ILE A 231 6.30 12.89 -10.98
N GLY A 232 6.47 12.08 -9.91
CA GLY A 232 7.78 11.70 -9.41
C GLY A 232 7.97 10.21 -9.54
N TRP A 233 8.72 9.79 -10.50
CA TRP A 233 9.38 8.51 -10.53
C TRP A 233 10.60 8.60 -11.43
N GLY A 234 11.52 7.69 -11.22
CA GLY A 234 12.84 7.62 -11.85
C GLY A 234 12.96 8.32 -13.17
N ALA A 235 12.69 7.62 -14.22
CA ALA A 235 12.87 8.12 -15.55
C ALA A 235 11.70 8.93 -16.10
N ALA A 236 10.51 8.60 -15.67
CA ALA A 236 9.29 9.15 -16.28
C ALA A 236 8.98 10.57 -15.83
N ASN A 237 9.96 11.25 -15.46
CA ASN A 237 9.85 12.65 -15.29
C ASN A 237 9.42 13.28 -16.60
N VAL A 238 8.13 13.39 -16.84
CA VAL A 238 7.47 14.33 -17.75
C VAL A 238 8.13 14.55 -19.13
N ASP A 239 9.41 14.27 -19.27
CA ASP A 239 10.11 14.28 -20.54
C ASP A 239 10.08 12.87 -21.13
N SER A 240 9.57 12.79 -22.35
CA SER A 240 9.43 11.57 -23.16
C SER A 240 10.71 10.76 -23.38
N ASP A 241 11.84 11.20 -22.86
CA ASP A 241 13.15 10.61 -23.03
C ASP A 241 13.57 9.69 -21.87
N ALA A 242 12.60 9.29 -21.03
CA ALA A 242 12.83 8.32 -19.98
C ALA A 242 13.29 6.99 -20.57
N THR A 243 14.51 6.59 -20.26
CA THR A 243 15.06 5.29 -20.65
C THR A 243 14.97 4.31 -19.49
N ALA A 244 14.90 3.02 -19.78
CA ALA A 244 14.91 1.97 -18.75
C ALA A 244 16.09 2.08 -17.78
N ASP A 245 17.20 2.65 -18.22
CA ASP A 245 18.44 2.84 -17.44
C ASP A 245 18.28 3.82 -16.27
N THR A 246 17.24 4.65 -16.30
CA THR A 246 16.96 5.64 -15.25
C THR A 246 15.86 5.19 -14.30
N TRP A 247 15.27 4.02 -14.53
CA TRP A 247 14.25 3.47 -13.64
C TRP A 247 14.87 2.89 -12.37
N GLY A 248 14.46 3.43 -11.23
CA GLY A 248 14.84 2.94 -9.92
C GLY A 248 13.84 1.94 -9.36
N LEU A 249 14.29 1.14 -8.40
CA LEU A 249 13.40 0.30 -7.60
C LEU A 249 12.57 1.18 -6.65
N CYS A 250 11.25 1.10 -6.74
CA CYS A 250 10.33 1.87 -5.91
C CYS A 250 9.91 1.10 -4.66
N CYS A 251 9.36 -0.09 -4.85
CA CYS A 251 8.83 -0.91 -3.78
C CYS A 251 9.47 -2.30 -3.79
N ILE A 252 9.58 -2.87 -2.60
CA ILE A 252 10.15 -4.19 -2.37
C ILE A 252 9.18 -5.13 -1.67
N TYR A 253 9.37 -6.41 -1.91
CA TYR A 253 8.85 -7.49 -1.12
C TYR A 253 9.89 -7.82 -0.05
N ALA A 254 9.63 -7.36 1.17
CA ALA A 254 10.55 -7.48 2.31
C ALA A 254 10.15 -8.66 3.19
N MET A 255 11.13 -9.33 3.78
CA MET A 255 10.92 -10.51 4.61
C MET A 255 11.83 -10.48 5.84
N SER A 256 11.27 -10.83 7.00
CA SER A 256 11.98 -10.96 8.27
C SER A 256 13.14 -11.94 8.14
N ASN A 257 14.30 -11.58 8.69
CA ASN A 257 15.48 -12.46 8.70
C ASN A 257 15.25 -13.69 9.57
N ASP A 258 14.59 -13.51 10.72
CA ASP A 258 14.23 -14.59 11.65
C ASP A 258 13.25 -15.58 11.00
N PHE A 259 12.23 -15.08 10.30
CA PHE A 259 11.31 -15.94 9.55
C PHE A 259 12.02 -16.76 8.47
N LYS A 260 12.87 -16.13 7.66
CA LYS A 260 13.64 -16.83 6.62
C LYS A 260 14.55 -17.93 7.19
N GLU A 261 15.14 -17.69 8.35
CA GLU A 261 16.03 -18.63 9.02
C GLU A 261 15.26 -19.82 9.62
N LYS A 262 14.11 -19.57 10.23
CA LYS A 262 13.28 -20.60 10.87
C LYS A 262 12.41 -21.38 9.89
N HIS A 263 11.89 -20.72 8.85
CA HIS A 263 10.93 -21.26 7.89
C HIS A 263 11.41 -21.10 6.43
N PRO A 264 12.58 -21.63 6.06
CA PRO A 264 13.19 -21.37 4.76
C PRO A 264 12.36 -21.86 3.58
N GLU A 265 11.58 -22.93 3.75
CA GLU A 265 10.71 -23.43 2.69
C GLU A 265 9.45 -22.55 2.51
N LEU A 266 8.87 -22.06 3.61
CA LEU A 266 7.79 -21.06 3.53
C LEU A 266 8.29 -19.77 2.86
N ALA A 267 9.48 -19.31 3.24
CA ALA A 267 10.09 -18.11 2.64
C ALA A 267 10.29 -18.26 1.12
N ARG A 268 10.77 -19.43 0.67
CA ARG A 268 10.94 -19.74 -0.75
C ARG A 268 9.60 -19.75 -1.50
N ARG A 269 8.58 -20.39 -0.94
CA ARG A 269 7.23 -20.44 -1.52
C ARG A 269 6.57 -19.08 -1.59
N LEU A 270 6.83 -18.19 -0.64
CA LEU A 270 6.34 -16.81 -0.68
C LEU A 270 6.94 -16.01 -1.84
N VAL A 271 8.23 -16.24 -2.18
CA VAL A 271 8.83 -15.61 -3.37
C VAL A 271 8.17 -16.14 -4.64
N TYR A 272 7.88 -17.44 -4.72
CA TYR A 272 7.13 -18.01 -5.84
C TYR A 272 5.69 -17.48 -5.90
N ALA A 273 5.03 -17.32 -4.75
CA ALA A 273 3.70 -16.71 -4.70
C ALA A 273 3.71 -15.28 -5.23
N HIS A 274 4.74 -14.51 -4.88
CA HIS A 274 4.93 -13.16 -5.41
C HIS A 274 5.11 -13.17 -6.93
N GLU A 275 5.96 -14.04 -7.48
CA GLU A 275 6.13 -14.19 -8.93
C GLU A 275 4.82 -14.56 -9.62
N MET A 276 4.08 -15.54 -9.08
CA MET A 276 2.79 -15.97 -9.62
C MET A 276 1.75 -14.84 -9.59
N ALA A 277 1.72 -14.03 -8.54
CA ALA A 277 0.81 -12.89 -8.43
C ALA A 277 1.12 -11.81 -9.47
N ILE A 278 2.40 -11.52 -9.71
CA ILE A 278 2.83 -10.59 -10.76
C ILE A 278 2.47 -11.15 -12.16
N GLU A 279 2.72 -12.42 -12.41
CA GLU A 279 2.35 -13.06 -13.69
C GLU A 279 0.83 -13.04 -13.90
N TYR A 280 0.04 -13.30 -12.85
CA TYR A 280 -1.42 -13.20 -12.90
C TYR A 280 -1.88 -11.80 -13.30
N MET A 281 -1.30 -10.77 -12.71
CA MET A 281 -1.62 -9.38 -13.02
C MET A 281 -1.41 -9.05 -14.51
N TYR A 282 -0.33 -9.52 -15.11
CA TYR A 282 -0.04 -9.31 -16.53
C TYR A 282 -0.91 -10.14 -17.47
N THR A 283 -1.31 -11.33 -17.06
CA THR A 283 -2.10 -12.26 -17.90
C THR A 283 -3.60 -12.08 -17.72
N HIS A 284 -4.04 -11.53 -16.58
CA HIS A 284 -5.45 -11.33 -16.23
C HIS A 284 -5.69 -9.91 -15.71
N PRO A 285 -5.33 -8.84 -16.47
CA PRO A 285 -5.29 -7.47 -15.94
C PRO A 285 -6.66 -6.96 -15.45
N TYR A 286 -7.77 -7.34 -16.13
CA TYR A 286 -9.10 -6.95 -15.69
C TYR A 286 -9.45 -7.53 -14.32
N ASN A 287 -9.20 -8.82 -14.12
CA ASN A 287 -9.50 -9.48 -12.84
C ASN A 287 -8.58 -8.99 -11.74
N ALA A 288 -7.31 -8.72 -12.04
CA ALA A 288 -6.39 -8.11 -11.11
C ALA A 288 -6.87 -6.70 -10.66
N ALA A 289 -7.39 -5.90 -11.60
CA ALA A 289 -7.97 -4.59 -11.29
C ALA A 289 -9.23 -4.72 -10.40
N MET A 290 -10.09 -5.71 -10.65
CA MET A 290 -11.26 -5.97 -9.78
C MET A 290 -10.86 -6.43 -8.37
N MET A 291 -9.84 -7.29 -8.25
CA MET A 291 -9.28 -7.70 -6.97
C MET A 291 -8.64 -6.52 -6.22
N PHE A 292 -7.97 -5.64 -6.94
CA PHE A 292 -7.44 -4.40 -6.43
C PHE A 292 -8.56 -3.51 -5.87
N ALA A 293 -9.59 -3.23 -6.65
CA ALA A 293 -10.71 -2.40 -6.23
C ALA A 293 -11.36 -2.90 -4.94
N ASP A 294 -11.61 -4.21 -4.84
CA ASP A 294 -12.16 -4.83 -3.62
C ASP A 294 -11.19 -4.75 -2.43
N GLY A 295 -9.90 -5.00 -2.65
CA GLY A 295 -8.89 -4.96 -1.59
C GLY A 295 -8.58 -3.55 -1.07
N PHE A 296 -8.82 -2.54 -1.88
CA PHE A 296 -8.55 -1.14 -1.55
C PHE A 296 -9.81 -0.33 -1.22
N ASP A 297 -11.00 -0.95 -1.26
CA ASP A 297 -12.31 -0.30 -1.07
C ASP A 297 -12.54 0.87 -2.03
N VAL A 298 -12.15 0.72 -3.30
CA VAL A 298 -12.37 1.69 -4.35
C VAL A 298 -13.42 1.19 -5.34
N ASP A 299 -14.11 2.13 -6.00
CA ASP A 299 -15.09 1.79 -7.03
C ASP A 299 -14.38 1.18 -8.24
N PRO A 300 -14.78 0.01 -8.73
CA PRO A 300 -14.15 -0.64 -9.87
C PRO A 300 -14.48 0.03 -11.22
N THR A 301 -15.38 1.02 -11.26
CA THR A 301 -15.75 1.80 -12.45
C THR A 301 -14.92 3.05 -12.59
#